data_34b913d72b28f30ccb8f7c63bebaa4bb
#
_entry.id   34b913d72b28f30ccb8f7c63bebaa4bb
#
_cell.length_a   1.000
_cell.length_b   1.000
_cell.length_c   1.000
_cell.angle_alpha   90.00
_cell.angle_beta   90.00
_cell.angle_gamma   90.00
#
_symmetry.space_group_name_H-M   'P 1'
#
loop_
_entity.id
_entity.type
_entity.pdbx_description
1 polymer ?
#
loop_
_entity_poly.entity_id
_entity_poly.type
_entity_poly.pdbx_seq_one_letter_code
_entity_poly.pdbx_strand_id
1 'polypeptide(L)'
;VKNPIPTDLSDYKFFCFNGEPEYCQVIRDRYSKETIDFYDMEWNHQEFVGLNPVARNGLAPVAPPKHLNEMIQICKKLAKDIPFVRVDLYVIDEKQYFGELTFYPASGIGTFNLDVWNGRLGDLLTLPNAMGGGNSLLPMESSKSVKPNTKN
;
A
#
# COMPACT_ATOMS: atom_id res chain seq x y z
N VAL A 1 -10.87 -29.83 20.33
CA VAL A 1 -9.44 -29.49 20.44
C VAL A 1 -9.29 -28.14 19.75
N LYS A 2 -9.11 -27.06 20.54
CA LYS A 2 -8.80 -25.74 19.96
C LYS A 2 -7.33 -25.76 19.56
N ASN A 3 -7.05 -25.76 18.26
CA ASN A 3 -5.71 -25.39 17.81
C ASN A 3 -5.47 -23.95 18.26
N PRO A 4 -4.43 -23.67 19.07
CA PRO A 4 -4.10 -22.29 19.37
C PRO A 4 -3.75 -21.61 18.04
N ILE A 5 -4.39 -20.48 17.75
CA ILE A 5 -3.97 -19.60 16.66
C ILE A 5 -2.51 -19.27 16.98
N PRO A 6 -1.56 -19.49 16.05
CA PRO A 6 -0.18 -19.11 16.30
C PRO A 6 -0.17 -17.64 16.69
N THR A 7 0.41 -17.31 17.83
CA THR A 7 0.47 -15.95 18.37
C THR A 7 1.35 -15.02 17.53
N ASP A 8 2.01 -15.55 16.51
CA ASP A 8 2.96 -14.85 15.64
C ASP A 8 2.68 -15.15 14.16
N LEU A 9 1.45 -14.93 13.74
CA LEU A 9 1.06 -15.08 12.35
C LEU A 9 1.51 -13.84 11.57
N SER A 10 2.44 -14.03 10.65
CA SER A 10 2.84 -12.96 9.72
C SER A 10 1.72 -12.68 8.74
N ASP A 11 1.35 -11.41 8.65
CA ASP A 11 0.30 -10.87 7.79
C ASP A 11 1.00 -10.16 6.62
N TYR A 12 0.84 -10.70 5.42
CA TYR A 12 1.43 -10.22 4.18
C TYR A 12 0.40 -9.45 3.37
N LYS A 13 0.58 -8.15 3.27
CA LYS A 13 -0.35 -7.24 2.59
C LYS A 13 0.27 -6.71 1.32
N PHE A 14 -0.13 -7.26 0.18
CA PHE A 14 0.39 -6.88 -1.13
C PHE A 14 -0.36 -5.67 -1.68
N PHE A 15 0.36 -4.59 -1.93
CA PHE A 15 -0.13 -3.38 -2.59
C PHE A 15 0.01 -3.56 -4.08
N CYS A 16 -1.13 -3.73 -4.75
CA CYS A 16 -1.19 -3.99 -6.18
C CYS A 16 -1.68 -2.73 -6.92
N PHE A 17 -0.95 -2.34 -7.94
CA PHE A 17 -1.26 -1.19 -8.79
C PHE A 17 -1.43 -1.68 -10.23
N ASN A 18 -2.57 -1.35 -10.86
CA ASN A 18 -2.90 -1.75 -12.23
C ASN A 18 -2.74 -3.25 -12.51
N GLY A 19 -3.08 -4.08 -11.53
CA GLY A 19 -2.98 -5.55 -11.60
C GLY A 19 -1.65 -6.14 -11.16
N GLU A 20 -0.61 -5.31 -10.90
CA GLU A 20 0.71 -5.77 -10.52
C GLU A 20 1.00 -5.48 -9.04
N PRO A 21 1.44 -6.46 -8.24
CA PRO A 21 1.94 -6.23 -6.89
C PRO A 21 3.30 -5.54 -6.96
N GLU A 22 3.43 -4.40 -6.27
CA GLU A 22 4.65 -3.58 -6.23
C GLU A 22 5.35 -3.62 -4.88
N TYR A 23 4.56 -3.67 -3.80
CA TYR A 23 5.08 -3.72 -2.44
C TYR A 23 4.30 -4.71 -1.59
N CYS A 24 5.01 -5.33 -0.64
CA CYS A 24 4.43 -6.16 0.41
C CYS A 24 4.68 -5.52 1.77
N GLN A 25 3.62 -5.17 2.49
CA GLN A 25 3.68 -4.78 3.89
C GLN A 25 3.62 -6.04 4.75
N VAL A 26 4.61 -6.22 5.62
CA VAL A 26 4.67 -7.32 6.60
C VAL A 26 4.43 -6.75 7.98
N ILE A 27 3.37 -7.21 8.64
CA ILE A 27 3.02 -6.82 10.01
C ILE A 27 3.36 -7.98 10.94
N ARG A 28 4.14 -7.70 11.97
CA ARG A 28 4.54 -8.66 13.00
C ARG A 28 4.22 -8.15 14.41
N ASP A 29 4.18 -9.04 15.37
CA ASP A 29 4.04 -8.74 16.80
C ASP A 29 2.84 -7.85 17.13
N ARG A 30 1.73 -7.98 16.39
CA ARG A 30 0.53 -7.11 16.43
C ARG A 30 -0.02 -6.90 17.85
N TYR A 31 0.18 -7.85 18.75
CA TYR A 31 -0.34 -7.80 20.12
C TYR A 31 0.68 -7.39 21.18
N SER A 32 1.91 -7.05 20.78
CA SER A 32 2.97 -6.66 21.71
C SER A 32 3.68 -5.37 21.28
N LYS A 33 4.64 -5.47 20.40
CA LYS A 33 5.41 -4.33 19.84
C LYS A 33 5.30 -4.40 18.31
N GLU A 34 4.14 -4.05 17.79
CA GLU A 34 3.87 -4.10 16.37
C GLU A 34 4.98 -3.42 15.57
N THR A 35 5.50 -4.15 14.59
CA THR A 35 6.41 -3.63 13.57
C THR A 35 5.79 -3.79 12.19
N ILE A 36 6.05 -2.80 11.33
CA ILE A 36 5.60 -2.75 9.95
C ILE A 36 6.82 -2.56 9.07
N ASP A 37 7.05 -3.52 8.19
CA ASP A 37 8.12 -3.46 7.21
C ASP A 37 7.53 -3.55 5.80
N PHE A 38 8.09 -2.80 4.86
CA PHE A 38 7.74 -2.88 3.45
C PHE A 38 8.88 -3.51 2.66
N TYR A 39 8.53 -4.34 1.70
CA TYR A 39 9.45 -5.01 0.77
C TYR A 39 8.95 -4.82 -0.67
N ASP A 40 9.87 -4.66 -1.62
CA ASP A 40 9.53 -4.80 -3.04
C ASP A 40 9.34 -6.28 -3.43
N MET A 41 9.07 -6.54 -4.69
CA MET A 41 8.82 -7.92 -5.15
C MET A 41 10.10 -8.77 -5.28
N GLU A 42 11.29 -8.18 -5.24
CA GLU A 42 12.59 -8.83 -5.09
C GLU A 42 12.97 -9.03 -3.61
N TRP A 43 12.08 -8.65 -2.70
CA TRP A 43 12.24 -8.72 -1.25
C TRP A 43 13.34 -7.80 -0.67
N ASN A 44 13.60 -6.67 -1.33
CA ASN A 44 14.44 -5.62 -0.77
C ASN A 44 13.62 -4.80 0.25
N HIS A 45 14.17 -4.66 1.46
CA HIS A 45 13.55 -3.87 2.52
C HIS A 45 13.48 -2.39 2.14
N GLN A 46 12.33 -1.78 2.36
CA GLN A 46 12.09 -0.37 2.08
C GLN A 46 12.17 0.46 3.37
N GLU A 47 12.71 1.67 3.27
CA GLU A 47 12.97 2.53 4.45
C GLU A 47 11.71 3.21 5.02
N PHE A 48 10.57 3.12 4.33
CA PHE A 48 9.35 3.79 4.75
C PHE A 48 8.44 2.89 5.60
N VAL A 49 7.66 3.53 6.46
CA VAL A 49 6.56 2.94 7.22
C VAL A 49 5.29 3.69 6.86
N GLY A 50 4.17 3.02 6.85
CA GLY A 50 2.95 3.69 6.46
C GLY A 50 1.68 3.11 7.05
N LEU A 51 0.63 3.92 6.94
CA LEU A 51 -0.75 3.60 7.31
C LEU A 51 -0.99 3.41 8.82
N ASN A 52 0.07 3.48 9.63
CA ASN A 52 0.00 3.48 11.09
C ASN A 52 1.06 4.45 11.64
N PRO A 53 0.69 5.60 12.23
CA PRO A 53 1.62 6.65 12.65
C PRO A 53 2.49 6.27 13.83
N VAL A 54 2.17 5.21 14.55
CA VAL A 54 2.93 4.75 15.73
C VAL A 54 3.80 3.52 15.45
N ALA A 55 3.60 2.87 14.31
CA ALA A 55 4.38 1.70 13.93
C ALA A 55 5.80 2.10 13.53
N ARG A 56 6.72 1.18 13.69
CA ARG A 56 8.14 1.32 13.34
C ARG A 56 8.58 0.12 12.52
N ASN A 57 9.65 0.29 11.76
CA ASN A 57 10.30 -0.83 11.12
C ASN A 57 10.86 -1.80 12.18
N GLY A 58 10.88 -3.08 11.85
CA GLY A 58 11.53 -4.10 12.66
C GLY A 58 13.05 -3.86 12.78
N LEU A 59 13.64 -4.37 13.84
CA LEU A 59 15.09 -4.24 14.08
C LEU A 59 15.94 -5.05 13.08
N ALA A 60 15.34 -6.05 12.46
CA ALA A 60 16.00 -6.90 11.47
C ALA A 60 15.07 -7.21 10.31
N PRO A 61 15.60 -7.29 9.08
CA PRO A 61 14.83 -7.70 7.91
C PRO A 61 14.19 -9.08 8.12
N VAL A 62 12.99 -9.26 7.54
CA VAL A 62 12.31 -10.55 7.52
C VAL A 62 12.79 -11.34 6.30
N ALA A 63 13.02 -12.64 6.46
CA ALA A 63 13.26 -13.51 5.32
C ALA A 63 12.00 -13.56 4.41
N PRO A 64 12.17 -13.69 3.09
CA PRO A 64 11.03 -13.86 2.21
C PRO A 64 10.22 -15.12 2.59
N PRO A 65 8.89 -15.09 2.47
CA PRO A 65 8.10 -16.29 2.66
C PRO A 65 8.48 -17.35 1.61
N LYS A 66 8.48 -18.61 2.00
CA LYS A 66 8.91 -19.74 1.14
C LYS A 66 8.22 -19.75 -0.23
N HIS A 67 6.97 -19.30 -0.28
CA HIS A 67 6.13 -19.30 -1.47
C HIS A 67 5.86 -17.90 -2.02
N LEU A 68 6.81 -16.96 -1.89
CA LEU A 68 6.65 -15.58 -2.34
C LEU A 68 6.18 -15.49 -3.80
N ASN A 69 6.79 -16.25 -4.72
CA ASN A 69 6.43 -16.24 -6.13
C ASN A 69 4.98 -16.70 -6.38
N GLU A 70 4.51 -17.70 -5.64
CA GLU A 70 3.12 -18.15 -5.71
C GLU A 70 2.16 -17.09 -5.19
N MET A 71 2.51 -16.42 -4.08
CA MET A 71 1.74 -15.31 -3.52
C MET A 71 1.64 -14.15 -4.52
N ILE A 72 2.73 -13.80 -5.20
CA ILE A 72 2.75 -12.79 -6.26
C ILE A 72 1.78 -13.17 -7.40
N GLN A 73 1.79 -14.44 -7.84
CA GLN A 73 0.87 -14.89 -8.90
C GLN A 73 -0.60 -14.88 -8.46
N ILE A 74 -0.88 -15.18 -7.18
CA ILE A 74 -2.23 -15.04 -6.61
C ILE A 74 -2.66 -13.58 -6.65
N CYS A 75 -1.79 -12.66 -6.20
CA CYS A 75 -2.06 -11.24 -6.19
C CYS A 75 -2.36 -10.71 -7.62
N LYS A 76 -1.56 -11.06 -8.63
CA LYS A 76 -1.80 -10.70 -10.03
C LYS A 76 -3.17 -11.16 -10.54
N LYS A 77 -3.58 -12.37 -10.17
CA LYS A 77 -4.92 -12.88 -10.56
C LYS A 77 -6.05 -12.12 -9.88
N LEU A 78 -5.90 -11.81 -8.58
CA LEU A 78 -6.93 -11.13 -7.80
C LEU A 78 -7.01 -9.62 -8.10
N ALA A 79 -5.88 -9.00 -8.44
CA ALA A 79 -5.80 -7.58 -8.76
C ALA A 79 -6.05 -7.25 -10.24
N LYS A 80 -6.25 -8.27 -11.08
CA LYS A 80 -6.42 -8.08 -12.53
C LYS A 80 -7.50 -7.04 -12.84
N ASP A 81 -7.17 -6.10 -13.73
CA ASP A 81 -8.06 -5.03 -14.19
C ASP A 81 -8.52 -4.05 -13.07
N ILE A 82 -7.87 -4.07 -11.91
CA ILE A 82 -8.15 -3.17 -10.80
C ILE A 82 -7.03 -2.13 -10.70
N PRO A 83 -7.34 -0.81 -10.74
CA PRO A 83 -6.32 0.24 -10.63
C PRO A 83 -5.50 0.18 -9.35
N PHE A 84 -6.16 -0.09 -8.21
CA PHE A 84 -5.52 -0.32 -6.93
C PHE A 84 -6.32 -1.29 -6.08
N VAL A 85 -5.62 -2.25 -5.48
CA VAL A 85 -6.17 -3.11 -4.43
C VAL A 85 -5.04 -3.64 -3.55
N ARG A 86 -5.25 -3.68 -2.24
CA ARG A 86 -4.39 -4.42 -1.32
C ARG A 86 -4.95 -5.83 -1.16
N VAL A 87 -4.10 -6.82 -1.39
CA VAL A 87 -4.42 -8.24 -1.23
C VAL A 87 -3.74 -8.75 0.02
N ASP A 88 -4.51 -9.20 1.00
CA ASP A 88 -4.00 -9.70 2.27
C ASP A 88 -3.94 -11.23 2.25
N LEU A 89 -2.76 -11.77 2.49
CA LEU A 89 -2.48 -13.21 2.52
C LEU A 89 -1.81 -13.60 3.84
N TYR A 90 -2.13 -14.80 4.32
CA TYR A 90 -1.51 -15.43 5.49
C TYR A 90 -0.80 -16.70 5.09
N VAL A 91 0.23 -17.07 5.84
CA VAL A 91 0.91 -18.37 5.69
C VAL A 91 0.79 -19.15 6.99
N ILE A 92 0.15 -20.31 6.94
CA ILE A 92 -0.03 -21.22 8.06
C ILE A 92 0.40 -22.62 7.59
N ASP A 93 1.34 -23.25 8.28
CA ASP A 93 1.85 -24.59 7.93
C ASP A 93 2.25 -24.67 6.44
N GLU A 94 2.99 -23.68 5.97
CA GLU A 94 3.45 -23.52 4.57
C GLU A 94 2.34 -23.37 3.52
N LYS A 95 1.07 -23.21 3.91
CA LYS A 95 -0.06 -22.97 3.00
C LYS A 95 -0.47 -21.51 3.04
N GLN A 96 -0.78 -20.98 1.85
CA GLN A 96 -1.30 -19.63 1.72
C GLN A 96 -2.82 -19.63 1.96
N TYR A 97 -3.26 -18.65 2.73
CA TYR A 97 -4.67 -18.39 2.98
C TYR A 97 -5.00 -16.97 2.55
N PHE A 98 -6.12 -16.82 1.85
CA PHE A 98 -6.66 -15.53 1.50
C PHE A 98 -7.29 -14.87 2.74
N GLY A 99 -6.97 -13.62 2.99
CA GLY A 99 -7.55 -12.79 4.03
C GLY A 99 -8.66 -11.89 3.49
N GLU A 100 -8.26 -10.80 2.82
CA GLU A 100 -9.22 -9.82 2.29
C GLU A 100 -8.67 -9.07 1.07
N LEU A 101 -9.57 -8.39 0.35
CA LEU A 101 -9.25 -7.32 -0.60
C LEU A 101 -9.61 -5.98 0.03
N THR A 102 -8.65 -5.05 0.07
CA THR A 102 -8.88 -3.71 0.62
C THR A 102 -8.64 -2.67 -0.46
N PHE A 103 -9.68 -1.94 -0.84
CA PHE A 103 -9.61 -0.91 -1.88
C PHE A 103 -9.14 0.44 -1.34
N TYR A 104 -9.38 0.71 -0.06
CA TYR A 104 -9.04 1.97 0.62
C TYR A 104 -8.31 1.69 1.94
N PRO A 105 -7.02 1.30 1.92
CA PRO A 105 -6.24 1.06 3.14
C PRO A 105 -6.26 2.29 4.06
N ALA A 106 -6.40 2.07 5.37
CA ALA A 106 -6.54 3.13 6.37
C ALA A 106 -7.62 4.17 5.99
N SER A 107 -8.76 3.71 5.46
CA SER A 107 -9.89 4.57 5.02
C SER A 107 -9.52 5.60 3.95
N GLY A 108 -8.42 5.38 3.23
CA GLY A 108 -7.91 6.30 2.20
C GLY A 108 -7.23 7.55 2.73
N ILE A 109 -7.05 7.70 4.04
CA ILE A 109 -6.44 8.88 4.69
C ILE A 109 -5.11 8.58 5.39
N GLY A 110 -4.69 7.30 5.40
CA GLY A 110 -3.40 6.91 5.96
C GLY A 110 -2.24 7.46 5.12
N THR A 111 -1.21 7.95 5.79
CA THR A 111 -0.01 8.50 5.15
C THR A 111 1.21 7.62 5.44
N PHE A 112 2.27 7.80 4.67
CA PHE A 112 3.58 7.23 4.91
C PHE A 112 4.45 8.23 5.66
N ASN A 113 5.37 7.73 6.50
CA ASN A 113 6.23 8.57 7.34
C ASN A 113 7.19 9.49 6.55
N LEU A 114 7.48 9.14 5.31
CA LEU A 114 8.24 9.95 4.38
C LEU A 114 7.31 10.46 3.28
N ASP A 115 7.02 11.76 3.25
CA ASP A 115 6.06 12.38 2.32
C ASP A 115 6.33 12.05 0.85
N VAL A 116 7.61 11.86 0.48
CA VAL A 116 7.99 11.47 -0.88
C VAL A 116 7.34 10.16 -1.31
N TRP A 117 7.03 9.25 -0.39
CA TRP A 117 6.40 7.97 -0.71
C TRP A 117 4.91 8.09 -1.00
N ASN A 118 4.23 9.11 -0.44
CA ASN A 118 2.84 9.40 -0.82
C ASN A 118 2.76 9.74 -2.32
N GLY A 119 3.71 10.56 -2.84
CA GLY A 119 3.80 10.86 -4.27
C GLY A 119 4.20 9.63 -5.10
N ARG A 120 5.28 8.94 -4.75
CA ARG A 120 5.77 7.78 -5.50
C ARG A 120 4.74 6.67 -5.67
N LEU A 121 4.01 6.33 -4.61
CA LEU A 121 2.95 5.33 -4.68
C LEU A 121 1.74 5.84 -5.46
N GLY A 122 1.44 7.15 -5.37
CA GLY A 122 0.41 7.79 -6.19
C GLY A 122 0.75 7.74 -7.69
N ASP A 123 2.01 7.92 -8.05
CA ASP A 123 2.48 7.89 -9.45
C ASP A 123 2.37 6.48 -10.09
N LEU A 124 2.33 5.42 -9.28
CA LEU A 124 2.06 4.07 -9.76
C LEU A 124 0.61 3.86 -10.21
N LEU A 125 -0.31 4.71 -9.74
CA LEU A 125 -1.73 4.55 -9.98
C LEU A 125 -2.13 5.11 -11.34
N THR A 126 -2.66 4.27 -12.23
CA THR A 126 -3.30 4.70 -13.48
C THR A 126 -4.81 4.60 -13.32
N LEU A 127 -5.47 5.74 -13.24
CA LEU A 127 -6.93 5.76 -13.19
C LEU A 127 -7.51 5.52 -14.59
N PRO A 128 -8.59 4.72 -14.71
CA PRO A 128 -9.29 4.58 -15.98
C PRO A 128 -9.82 5.95 -16.41
N ASN A 129 -9.67 6.27 -17.70
CA ASN A 129 -10.27 7.47 -18.25
C ASN A 129 -11.78 7.45 -17.98
N ALA A 130 -12.29 8.51 -17.39
CA ALA A 130 -13.74 8.66 -17.22
C ALA A 130 -14.41 8.57 -18.59
N MET A 131 -15.12 7.47 -18.85
CA MET A 131 -15.86 7.30 -20.10
C MET A 131 -16.87 8.42 -20.21
N GLY A 132 -16.61 9.40 -21.10
CA GLY A 132 -17.55 10.25 -21.78
C GLY A 132 -18.69 10.84 -20.96
N GLY A 133 -18.39 11.82 -20.11
CA GLY A 133 -19.36 12.83 -19.69
C GLY A 133 -18.71 14.19 -19.97
N GLY A 134 -19.07 14.82 -21.10
CA GLY A 134 -18.52 16.12 -21.46
C GLY A 134 -18.82 17.18 -20.40
N ASN A 135 -17.77 17.61 -19.73
CA ASN A 135 -17.61 18.98 -19.26
C ASN A 135 -16.11 19.22 -19.11
N SER A 136 -15.58 19.97 -20.06
CA SER A 136 -14.26 20.53 -19.96
C SER A 136 -14.21 21.39 -18.69
N LEU A 137 -13.49 20.94 -17.68
CA LEU A 137 -13.06 21.83 -16.61
C LEU A 137 -12.14 22.87 -17.26
N LEU A 138 -12.64 24.10 -17.39
CA LEU A 138 -11.85 25.25 -17.82
C LEU A 138 -10.63 25.37 -16.89
N PRO A 139 -9.45 25.70 -17.43
CA PRO A 139 -8.28 25.95 -16.59
C PRO A 139 -8.60 27.11 -15.63
N MET A 140 -8.35 26.91 -14.34
CA MET A 140 -8.40 28.01 -13.38
C MET A 140 -7.31 29.00 -13.76
N GLU A 141 -7.74 30.16 -14.27
CA GLU A 141 -6.83 31.30 -14.50
C GLU A 141 -6.16 31.70 -13.18
N SER A 142 -4.83 31.69 -13.19
CA SER A 142 -4.02 32.20 -12.10
C SER A 142 -4.40 33.66 -11.83
N SER A 143 -4.90 33.95 -10.64
CA SER A 143 -5.20 35.32 -10.16
C SER A 143 -3.96 36.18 -10.27
N LYS A 144 -4.01 37.17 -11.16
CA LYS A 144 -3.01 38.24 -11.29
C LYS A 144 -2.94 39.02 -9.97
N SER A 145 -1.74 39.07 -9.41
CA SER A 145 -1.40 39.91 -8.28
C SER A 145 -1.74 41.39 -8.56
N VAL A 146 -2.65 41.94 -7.79
CA VAL A 146 -2.93 43.41 -7.75
C VAL A 146 -1.76 44.07 -7.04
N LYS A 147 -1.01 44.92 -7.76
CA LYS A 147 0.00 45.81 -7.18
C LYS A 147 -0.70 46.93 -6.42
N PRO A 148 -0.25 47.31 -5.22
CA PRO A 148 -0.79 48.48 -4.53
C PRO A 148 -0.32 49.75 -5.24
N ASN A 149 -1.28 50.62 -5.53
CA ASN A 149 -1.08 51.94 -6.15
C ASN A 149 -0.62 52.92 -5.07
N THR A 150 0.65 53.29 -5.07
CA THR A 150 1.17 54.42 -4.29
C THR A 150 0.88 55.71 -5.05
N LYS A 151 0.00 56.54 -4.52
CA LYS A 151 -0.05 57.95 -4.84
C LYS A 151 0.19 58.78 -3.57
N ASN A 152 1.27 59.55 -3.65
CA ASN A 152 1.60 60.78 -2.94
C ASN A 152 1.11 60.97 -1.50
#